data_4aea459fa9695ad2dee994847175e0a6
#
_entry.id   4aea459fa9695ad2dee994847175e0a6
#
_cell.length_a   1.000
_cell.length_b   1.000
_cell.length_c   1.000
_cell.angle_alpha   90.00
_cell.angle_beta   90.00
_cell.angle_gamma   90.00
#
_symmetry.space_group_name_H-M   'P 1'
#
loop_
_entity.id
_entity.type
_entity.pdbx_description
1 polymer ?
#
loop_
_entity_poly.entity_id
_entity_poly.type
_entity_poly.pdbx_seq_one_letter_code
_entity_poly.pdbx_strand_id
1 'polypeptide(L)'
;MFMEREFCCTRDGLTIRGTEYREDSERQGRCPAAVLCHGFGGNRYDLLFYAKELAAMGYAAYCFDFCGGCVAGKSDGSSLDMTIDTEAADLKAVLDYVKGLPYTDENHILLMGGSQGGYVSGIVAAERPDEIERLILFYPALCIPDAARTGTLGGAHYDVNRIPEVIRTFGVPISKKFHDSVVDKDPFSQICGYRGPVLLIHGSEDMIVNVSYARQAAEAYENCGLEILQGAGHGFTQEQREKVIVSVRRFIKGRGE
;
A
#
# COMPACT_ATOMS: atom_id res chain seq x y z
N MET A 1 -12.93 3.43 23.53
CA MET A 1 -11.47 3.75 23.59
C MET A 1 -10.80 2.93 22.49
N PHE A 2 -9.78 3.45 21.79
CA PHE A 2 -9.05 2.62 20.83
C PHE A 2 -8.01 1.79 21.56
N MET A 3 -7.94 0.52 21.23
CA MET A 3 -6.85 -0.37 21.60
C MET A 3 -5.76 -0.24 20.52
N GLU A 4 -4.54 -0.02 20.97
CA GLU A 4 -3.33 -0.03 20.15
C GLU A 4 -2.43 -1.15 20.63
N ARG A 5 -2.10 -2.11 19.76
CA ARG A 5 -1.31 -3.29 20.09
C ARG A 5 -0.21 -3.50 19.09
N GLU A 6 1.04 -3.60 19.52
CA GLU A 6 2.13 -4.04 18.65
C GLU A 6 1.97 -5.52 18.30
N PHE A 7 2.29 -5.85 17.04
CA PHE A 7 2.36 -7.22 16.55
C PHE A 7 3.65 -7.45 15.77
N CYS A 8 4.00 -8.71 15.58
CA CYS A 8 5.06 -9.12 14.66
C CYS A 8 4.70 -10.44 13.98
N CYS A 9 5.16 -10.58 12.74
CA CYS A 9 5.19 -11.82 11.99
C CYS A 9 6.54 -11.98 11.29
N THR A 10 6.75 -13.06 10.58
CA THR A 10 8.04 -13.34 9.95
C THR A 10 7.88 -13.69 8.48
N ARG A 11 8.85 -13.27 7.67
CA ARG A 11 9.00 -13.66 6.28
C ARG A 11 10.49 -14.01 6.03
N ASP A 12 10.79 -15.24 5.65
CA ASP A 12 12.14 -15.72 5.33
C ASP A 12 13.19 -15.40 6.42
N GLY A 13 12.80 -15.50 7.70
CA GLY A 13 13.66 -15.20 8.84
C GLY A 13 13.77 -13.74 9.23
N LEU A 14 13.19 -12.82 8.46
CA LEU A 14 13.07 -11.41 8.81
C LEU A 14 11.81 -11.17 9.65
N THR A 15 11.91 -10.31 10.67
CA THR A 15 10.78 -9.90 11.50
C THR A 15 10.11 -8.67 10.91
N ILE A 16 8.84 -8.79 10.59
CA ILE A 16 7.95 -7.67 10.22
C ILE A 16 7.28 -7.18 11.51
N ARG A 17 7.32 -5.88 11.76
CA ARG A 17 6.71 -5.25 12.94
C ARG A 17 5.62 -4.28 12.53
N GLY A 18 4.52 -4.30 13.28
CA GLY A 18 3.38 -3.45 13.02
C GLY A 18 2.60 -3.10 14.27
N THR A 19 1.51 -2.37 14.06
CA THR A 19 0.58 -1.95 15.09
C THR A 19 -0.85 -2.22 14.62
N GLU A 20 -1.61 -2.92 15.44
CA GLU A 20 -3.05 -3.11 15.32
C GLU A 20 -3.77 -1.95 16.01
N TYR A 21 -4.75 -1.38 15.34
CA TYR A 21 -5.70 -0.40 15.85
C TYR A 21 -7.10 -0.98 15.78
N ARG A 22 -7.77 -1.07 16.94
CA ARG A 22 -9.12 -1.60 17.03
C ARG A 22 -9.92 -0.83 18.06
N GLU A 23 -11.23 -0.69 17.87
CA GLU A 23 -12.10 -0.19 18.92
C GLU A 23 -12.14 -1.20 20.07
N ASP A 24 -11.93 -0.70 21.29
CA ASP A 24 -12.06 -1.49 22.52
C ASP A 24 -13.57 -1.70 22.78
N SER A 25 -14.16 -2.62 22.04
CA SER A 25 -15.54 -3.02 22.20
C SER A 25 -15.61 -4.45 22.74
N GLU A 26 -16.50 -4.67 23.70
CA GLU A 26 -16.86 -6.01 24.18
C GLU A 26 -17.56 -6.86 23.10
N ARG A 27 -17.40 -6.54 21.81
CA ARG A 27 -17.99 -7.29 20.72
C ARG A 27 -17.47 -8.71 20.74
N GLN A 28 -18.36 -9.62 21.10
CA GLN A 28 -18.15 -11.06 20.90
C GLN A 28 -18.32 -11.36 19.40
N GLY A 29 -17.26 -11.91 18.77
CA GLY A 29 -17.33 -12.35 17.39
C GLY A 29 -16.14 -11.88 16.55
N ARG A 30 -16.12 -12.35 15.29
CA ARG A 30 -15.10 -11.94 14.32
C ARG A 30 -15.41 -10.54 13.79
N CYS A 31 -14.36 -9.78 13.47
CA CYS A 31 -14.48 -8.46 12.88
C CYS A 31 -13.73 -8.40 11.54
N PRO A 32 -14.15 -7.54 10.60
CA PRO A 32 -13.40 -7.30 9.37
C PRO A 32 -12.02 -6.76 9.70
N ALA A 33 -11.05 -7.03 8.85
CA ALA A 33 -9.68 -6.53 9.01
C ALA A 33 -9.27 -5.63 7.84
N ALA A 34 -8.42 -4.66 8.14
CA ALA A 34 -7.81 -3.79 7.15
C ALA A 34 -6.29 -3.84 7.28
N VAL A 35 -5.57 -4.06 6.19
CA VAL A 35 -4.11 -4.01 6.15
C VAL A 35 -3.67 -2.78 5.36
N LEU A 36 -2.82 -1.95 5.96
CA LEU A 36 -2.42 -0.65 5.41
C LEU A 36 -0.92 -0.62 5.13
N CYS A 37 -0.56 -0.29 3.89
CA CYS A 37 0.79 -0.33 3.32
C CYS A 37 1.32 1.09 3.05
N HIS A 38 2.40 1.48 3.73
CA HIS A 38 3.06 2.77 3.55
C HIS A 38 3.81 2.87 2.21
N GLY A 39 4.18 4.09 1.80
CA GLY A 39 4.98 4.35 0.62
C GLY A 39 6.48 4.17 0.84
N PHE A 40 7.28 4.40 -0.22
CA PHE A 40 8.73 4.31 -0.20
C PHE A 40 9.36 5.13 0.94
N GLY A 41 10.22 4.48 1.75
CA GLY A 41 10.91 5.13 2.87
C GLY A 41 10.01 5.60 4.02
N GLY A 42 8.71 5.34 3.93
CA GLY A 42 7.73 5.65 4.96
C GLY A 42 7.78 4.70 6.15
N ASN A 43 6.70 4.65 6.91
CA ASN A 43 6.55 3.73 8.04
C ASN A 43 5.08 3.51 8.40
N ARG A 44 4.82 2.61 9.35
CA ARG A 44 3.48 2.23 9.84
C ARG A 44 2.58 3.40 10.30
N TYR A 45 3.12 4.58 10.53
CA TYR A 45 2.35 5.74 10.99
C TYR A 45 1.85 6.62 9.84
N ASP A 46 2.32 6.43 8.62
CA ASP A 46 1.95 7.28 7.46
C ASP A 46 0.45 7.21 7.15
N LEU A 47 -0.15 6.04 7.36
CA LEU A 47 -1.59 5.82 7.17
C LEU A 47 -2.37 5.73 8.48
N LEU A 48 -1.78 6.15 9.61
CA LEU A 48 -2.39 6.09 10.94
C LEU A 48 -3.76 6.75 11.02
N PHE A 49 -3.94 7.90 10.33
CA PHE A 49 -5.24 8.57 10.29
C PHE A 49 -6.33 7.63 9.76
N TYR A 50 -6.06 6.96 8.65
CA TYR A 50 -7.02 6.02 8.04
C TYR A 50 -7.20 4.75 8.87
N ALA A 51 -6.14 4.25 9.51
CA ALA A 51 -6.24 3.10 10.40
C ALA A 51 -7.19 3.37 11.57
N LYS A 52 -7.10 4.54 12.21
CA LYS A 52 -8.01 4.94 13.29
C LYS A 52 -9.45 5.14 12.81
N GLU A 53 -9.63 5.71 11.62
CA GLU A 53 -10.95 5.87 11.02
C GLU A 53 -11.59 4.52 10.67
N LEU A 54 -10.81 3.56 10.15
CA LEU A 54 -11.27 2.19 9.87
C LEU A 54 -11.59 1.45 11.19
N ALA A 55 -10.77 1.63 12.22
CA ALA A 55 -11.05 1.08 13.54
C ALA A 55 -12.37 1.61 14.12
N ALA A 56 -12.67 2.92 13.95
CA ALA A 56 -13.96 3.50 14.34
C ALA A 56 -15.15 2.95 13.53
N MET A 57 -14.89 2.39 12.33
CA MET A 57 -15.88 1.67 11.53
C MET A 57 -16.01 0.18 11.86
N GLY A 58 -15.29 -0.29 12.88
CA GLY A 58 -15.35 -1.67 13.38
C GLY A 58 -14.35 -2.64 12.77
N TYR A 59 -13.37 -2.15 11.99
CA TYR A 59 -12.26 -2.96 11.49
C TYR A 59 -11.18 -3.16 12.55
N ALA A 60 -10.48 -4.30 12.49
CA ALA A 60 -9.14 -4.40 13.05
C ALA A 60 -8.16 -3.91 11.99
N ALA A 61 -7.53 -2.74 12.20
CA ALA A 61 -6.66 -2.10 11.23
C ALA A 61 -5.19 -2.33 11.57
N TYR A 62 -4.43 -2.87 10.62
CA TYR A 62 -3.03 -3.26 10.77
C TYR A 62 -2.13 -2.38 9.90
N CYS A 63 -1.28 -1.59 10.54
CA CYS A 63 -0.20 -0.86 9.89
C CYS A 63 1.13 -1.54 10.23
N PHE A 64 2.02 -1.72 9.25
CA PHE A 64 3.30 -2.37 9.46
C PHE A 64 4.42 -1.66 8.70
N ASP A 65 5.67 -1.94 9.08
CA ASP A 65 6.85 -1.46 8.37
C ASP A 65 7.33 -2.55 7.42
N PHE A 66 7.50 -2.24 6.14
CA PHE A 66 8.13 -3.17 5.19
C PHE A 66 9.58 -3.44 5.55
N CYS A 67 10.04 -4.69 5.39
CA CYS A 67 11.43 -5.07 5.62
C CYS A 67 12.37 -4.35 4.65
N GLY A 68 13.26 -3.51 5.21
CA GLY A 68 14.16 -2.65 4.43
C GLY A 68 13.48 -1.49 3.71
N GLY A 69 12.13 -1.45 3.63
CA GLY A 69 11.36 -0.40 2.94
C GLY A 69 11.12 0.86 3.77
N CYS A 70 11.57 0.88 5.02
CA CYS A 70 11.30 1.93 5.99
C CYS A 70 12.59 2.60 6.50
N VAL A 71 12.64 3.94 6.45
CA VAL A 71 13.82 4.70 6.94
C VAL A 71 13.91 4.72 8.45
N ALA A 72 12.78 4.75 9.15
CA ALA A 72 12.69 4.85 10.61
C ALA A 72 11.82 3.75 11.23
N GLY A 73 11.64 2.63 10.53
CA GLY A 73 10.86 1.50 10.99
C GLY A 73 11.57 0.58 11.94
N LYS A 74 10.82 -0.39 12.45
CA LYS A 74 11.32 -1.39 13.39
C LYS A 74 11.40 -2.79 12.78
N SER A 75 10.94 -3.00 11.55
CA SER A 75 11.11 -4.27 10.82
C SER A 75 12.57 -4.49 10.44
N ASP A 76 12.97 -5.76 10.33
CA ASP A 76 14.31 -6.15 9.92
C ASP A 76 14.58 -5.80 8.44
N GLY A 77 15.81 -6.01 7.99
CA GLY A 77 16.21 -5.87 6.59
C GLY A 77 16.93 -4.56 6.28
N SER A 78 17.39 -4.48 5.05
CA SER A 78 18.14 -3.34 4.51
C SER A 78 17.46 -2.82 3.25
N SER A 79 17.48 -1.50 3.05
CA SER A 79 17.00 -0.89 1.81
C SER A 79 17.75 -1.36 0.55
N LEU A 80 18.96 -1.89 0.73
CA LEU A 80 19.74 -2.51 -0.36
C LEU A 80 19.20 -3.89 -0.78
N ASP A 81 18.37 -4.54 0.05
CA ASP A 81 17.73 -5.81 -0.25
C ASP A 81 16.24 -5.68 -0.56
N MET A 82 15.67 -4.48 -0.34
CA MET A 82 14.28 -4.18 -0.63
C MET A 82 14.04 -4.11 -2.14
N THR A 83 12.94 -4.72 -2.57
CA THR A 83 12.37 -4.65 -3.93
C THR A 83 10.86 -4.64 -3.84
N ILE A 84 10.15 -4.37 -4.94
CA ILE A 84 8.69 -4.51 -5.01
C ILE A 84 8.27 -5.96 -4.68
N ASP A 85 9.02 -6.95 -5.15
CA ASP A 85 8.71 -8.37 -4.90
C ASP A 85 8.90 -8.74 -3.41
N THR A 86 9.93 -8.19 -2.74
CA THR A 86 10.13 -8.44 -1.29
C THR A 86 9.05 -7.75 -0.44
N GLU A 87 8.62 -6.55 -0.80
CA GLU A 87 7.50 -5.87 -0.13
C GLU A 87 6.17 -6.60 -0.36
N ALA A 88 5.94 -7.14 -1.55
CA ALA A 88 4.78 -8.00 -1.81
C ALA A 88 4.82 -9.28 -0.96
N ALA A 89 5.99 -9.87 -0.75
CA ALA A 89 6.15 -11.01 0.14
C ALA A 89 5.90 -10.65 1.62
N ASP A 90 6.36 -9.47 2.07
CA ASP A 90 6.06 -8.96 3.41
C ASP A 90 4.55 -8.79 3.62
N LEU A 91 3.87 -8.15 2.66
CA LEU A 91 2.42 -7.95 2.72
C LEU A 91 1.66 -9.28 2.78
N LYS A 92 2.06 -10.27 1.99
CA LYS A 92 1.46 -11.62 2.05
C LYS A 92 1.64 -12.26 3.42
N ALA A 93 2.82 -12.15 4.03
CA ALA A 93 3.07 -12.66 5.39
C ALA A 93 2.20 -11.96 6.45
N VAL A 94 2.00 -10.64 6.32
CA VAL A 94 1.09 -9.88 7.19
C VAL A 94 -0.36 -10.32 6.99
N LEU A 95 -0.81 -10.51 5.76
CA LEU A 95 -2.16 -11.02 5.46
C LEU A 95 -2.38 -12.42 6.07
N ASP A 96 -1.42 -13.32 5.91
CA ASP A 96 -1.48 -14.66 6.50
C ASP A 96 -1.57 -14.60 8.04
N TYR A 97 -0.75 -13.73 8.67
CA TYR A 97 -0.82 -13.48 10.10
C TYR A 97 -2.19 -12.96 10.54
N VAL A 98 -2.71 -11.94 9.87
CA VAL A 98 -4.00 -11.30 10.20
C VAL A 98 -5.16 -12.29 10.05
N LYS A 99 -5.19 -13.06 8.96
CA LYS A 99 -6.21 -14.10 8.72
C LYS A 99 -6.15 -15.25 9.75
N GLY A 100 -4.97 -15.56 10.28
CA GLY A 100 -4.79 -16.57 11.33
C GLY A 100 -5.28 -16.15 12.71
N LEU A 101 -5.66 -14.88 12.94
CA LEU A 101 -6.13 -14.41 14.23
C LEU A 101 -7.57 -14.87 14.50
N PRO A 102 -7.89 -15.36 15.71
CA PRO A 102 -9.18 -15.98 16.01
C PRO A 102 -10.38 -15.03 15.90
N TYR A 103 -10.14 -13.73 15.97
CA TYR A 103 -11.16 -12.68 15.89
C TYR A 103 -11.24 -12.01 14.50
N THR A 104 -10.42 -12.41 13.54
CA THR A 104 -10.51 -11.88 12.17
C THR A 104 -11.58 -12.60 11.38
N ASP A 105 -12.42 -11.84 10.69
CA ASP A 105 -13.27 -12.37 9.63
C ASP A 105 -12.47 -12.39 8.32
N GLU A 106 -11.98 -13.55 7.95
CA GLU A 106 -11.11 -13.77 6.80
C GLU A 106 -11.78 -13.50 5.44
N ASN A 107 -13.12 -13.42 5.41
CA ASN A 107 -13.89 -13.09 4.20
C ASN A 107 -14.06 -11.58 4.01
N HIS A 108 -13.69 -10.77 5.01
CA HIS A 108 -13.84 -9.31 5.00
C HIS A 108 -12.49 -8.62 5.24
N ILE A 109 -11.58 -8.80 4.29
CA ILE A 109 -10.25 -8.16 4.29
C ILE A 109 -10.24 -6.97 3.35
N LEU A 110 -9.99 -5.79 3.90
CA LEU A 110 -9.73 -4.56 3.16
C LEU A 110 -8.22 -4.36 3.05
N LEU A 111 -7.72 -4.15 1.83
CA LEU A 111 -6.33 -3.80 1.59
C LEU A 111 -6.24 -2.33 1.17
N MET A 112 -5.36 -1.55 1.80
CA MET A 112 -5.16 -0.14 1.53
C MET A 112 -3.68 0.16 1.36
N GLY A 113 -3.31 0.92 0.33
CA GLY A 113 -1.91 1.31 0.15
C GLY A 113 -1.74 2.70 -0.44
N GLY A 114 -0.65 3.38 -0.03
CA GLY A 114 -0.26 4.68 -0.58
C GLY A 114 1.05 4.58 -1.36
N SER A 115 1.15 5.27 -2.50
CA SER A 115 2.38 5.37 -3.31
C SER A 115 2.94 3.98 -3.68
N GLN A 116 4.20 3.66 -3.32
CA GLN A 116 4.78 2.33 -3.52
C GLN A 116 3.97 1.23 -2.84
N GLY A 117 3.49 1.46 -1.59
CA GLY A 117 2.60 0.52 -0.91
C GLY A 117 1.26 0.32 -1.64
N GLY A 118 0.79 1.33 -2.38
CA GLY A 118 -0.37 1.20 -3.27
C GLY A 118 -0.10 0.29 -4.47
N TYR A 119 1.08 0.40 -5.08
CA TYR A 119 1.50 -0.51 -6.15
C TYR A 119 1.63 -1.95 -5.65
N VAL A 120 2.32 -2.15 -4.52
CA VAL A 120 2.45 -3.46 -3.86
C VAL A 120 1.08 -4.05 -3.50
N SER A 121 0.17 -3.23 -2.95
CA SER A 121 -1.19 -3.67 -2.63
C SER A 121 -1.97 -4.11 -3.88
N GLY A 122 -1.83 -3.40 -5.00
CA GLY A 122 -2.43 -3.78 -6.28
C GLY A 122 -1.93 -5.13 -6.78
N ILE A 123 -0.61 -5.38 -6.71
CA ILE A 123 0.01 -6.67 -7.09
C ILE A 123 -0.54 -7.80 -6.21
N VAL A 124 -0.50 -7.64 -4.89
CA VAL A 124 -0.93 -8.70 -3.96
C VAL A 124 -2.43 -8.98 -4.08
N ALA A 125 -3.26 -7.96 -4.30
CA ALA A 125 -4.68 -8.16 -4.57
C ALA A 125 -4.91 -8.97 -5.86
N ALA A 126 -4.12 -8.73 -6.92
CA ALA A 126 -4.21 -9.50 -8.16
C ALA A 126 -3.71 -10.95 -8.01
N GLU A 127 -2.72 -11.20 -7.14
CA GLU A 127 -2.20 -12.55 -6.86
C GLU A 127 -3.07 -13.36 -5.89
N ARG A 128 -3.85 -12.68 -5.03
CA ARG A 128 -4.74 -13.29 -4.03
C ARG A 128 -6.17 -12.71 -4.11
N PRO A 129 -6.82 -12.74 -5.29
CA PRO A 129 -8.06 -12.00 -5.53
C PRO A 129 -9.22 -12.45 -4.66
N ASP A 130 -9.27 -13.73 -4.28
CA ASP A 130 -10.34 -14.30 -3.46
C ASP A 130 -10.17 -14.00 -1.96
N GLU A 131 -9.02 -13.46 -1.56
CA GLU A 131 -8.73 -13.15 -0.16
C GLU A 131 -9.01 -11.69 0.21
N ILE A 132 -9.15 -10.82 -0.79
CA ILE A 132 -9.31 -9.37 -0.60
C ILE A 132 -10.73 -8.98 -1.03
N GLU A 133 -11.53 -8.52 -0.06
CA GLU A 133 -12.89 -8.05 -0.33
C GLU A 133 -12.89 -6.70 -1.06
N ARG A 134 -12.03 -5.78 -0.63
CA ARG A 134 -11.96 -4.40 -1.17
C ARG A 134 -10.52 -3.90 -1.23
N LEU A 135 -10.22 -3.12 -2.26
CA LEU A 135 -8.90 -2.51 -2.45
C LEU A 135 -9.02 -0.98 -2.50
N ILE A 136 -8.22 -0.28 -1.71
CA ILE A 136 -8.13 1.19 -1.71
C ILE A 136 -6.70 1.61 -2.04
N LEU A 137 -6.54 2.41 -3.08
CA LEU A 137 -5.25 2.85 -3.59
C LEU A 137 -5.16 4.38 -3.57
N PHE A 138 -4.18 4.90 -2.85
CA PHE A 138 -3.85 6.32 -2.84
C PHE A 138 -2.61 6.57 -3.70
N TYR A 139 -2.77 7.34 -4.77
CA TYR A 139 -1.69 7.73 -5.69
C TYR A 139 -0.66 6.61 -5.93
N PRO A 140 -1.09 5.38 -6.34
CA PRO A 140 -0.21 4.23 -6.45
C PRO A 140 0.94 4.50 -7.41
N ALA A 141 2.17 4.14 -7.00
CA ALA A 141 3.39 4.45 -7.74
C ALA A 141 3.63 3.50 -8.93
N LEU A 142 2.65 3.40 -9.81
CA LEU A 142 2.70 2.57 -11.03
C LEU A 142 3.72 3.09 -12.07
N CYS A 143 4.28 4.27 -11.85
CA CYS A 143 5.36 4.84 -12.66
C CYS A 143 6.74 4.21 -12.40
N ILE A 144 6.90 3.38 -11.36
CA ILE A 144 8.19 2.81 -10.96
C ILE A 144 8.88 2.04 -12.09
N PRO A 145 8.21 1.16 -12.87
CA PRO A 145 8.85 0.49 -14.00
C PRO A 145 9.33 1.46 -15.09
N ASP A 146 8.56 2.49 -15.42
CA ASP A 146 8.95 3.50 -16.41
C ASP A 146 10.13 4.34 -15.91
N ALA A 147 10.12 4.71 -14.63
CA ALA A 147 11.25 5.42 -14.01
C ALA A 147 12.52 4.57 -14.00
N ALA A 148 12.43 3.25 -13.84
CA ALA A 148 13.56 2.35 -13.97
C ALA A 148 14.08 2.32 -15.42
N ARG A 149 13.21 2.19 -16.42
CA ARG A 149 13.58 2.18 -17.85
C ARG A 149 14.25 3.47 -18.30
N THR A 150 13.88 4.59 -17.69
CA THR A 150 14.46 5.93 -18.01
C THR A 150 15.64 6.33 -17.11
N GLY A 151 15.97 5.51 -16.08
CA GLY A 151 17.03 5.84 -15.14
C GLY A 151 16.69 6.99 -14.20
N THR A 152 15.40 7.17 -13.86
CA THR A 152 14.92 8.34 -13.08
C THR A 152 14.21 7.93 -11.77
N LEU A 153 14.55 6.77 -11.19
CA LEU A 153 13.92 6.26 -9.97
C LEU A 153 14.00 7.27 -8.82
N GLY A 154 12.82 7.79 -8.39
CA GLY A 154 12.67 8.65 -7.22
C GLY A 154 13.64 9.84 -7.19
N GLY A 155 13.78 10.53 -8.32
CA GLY A 155 14.67 11.69 -8.49
C GLY A 155 16.16 11.34 -8.65
N ALA A 156 16.53 10.06 -8.65
CA ALA A 156 17.85 9.63 -9.10
C ALA A 156 17.97 9.79 -10.62
N HIS A 157 19.20 10.02 -11.10
CA HIS A 157 19.51 10.02 -12.54
C HIS A 157 20.73 9.14 -12.77
N TYR A 158 20.58 8.08 -13.56
CA TYR A 158 21.66 7.14 -13.88
C TYR A 158 21.57 6.63 -15.33
N ASP A 159 22.70 6.20 -15.86
CA ASP A 159 22.76 5.60 -17.19
C ASP A 159 22.18 4.16 -17.16
N VAL A 160 21.12 3.93 -17.90
CA VAL A 160 20.45 2.61 -18.00
C VAL A 160 21.30 1.54 -18.69
N ASN A 161 22.36 1.93 -19.43
CA ASN A 161 23.33 1.00 -20.01
C ASN A 161 24.46 0.64 -19.02
N ARG A 162 24.56 1.38 -17.90
CA ARG A 162 25.56 1.17 -16.84
C ARG A 162 24.97 1.44 -15.48
N ILE A 163 24.00 0.61 -15.08
CA ILE A 163 23.28 0.76 -13.83
C ILE A 163 24.23 0.65 -12.63
N PRO A 164 24.26 1.65 -11.73
CA PRO A 164 25.11 1.60 -10.54
C PRO A 164 24.61 0.55 -9.54
N GLU A 165 25.53 -0.07 -8.80
CA GLU A 165 25.17 -1.04 -7.75
C GLU A 165 24.31 -0.43 -6.64
N VAL A 166 24.45 0.89 -6.38
CA VAL A 166 23.63 1.64 -5.42
C VAL A 166 23.05 2.87 -6.11
N ILE A 167 21.74 2.98 -6.05
CA ILE A 167 20.94 4.11 -6.55
C ILE A 167 20.41 4.88 -5.33
N ARG A 168 20.48 6.21 -5.32
CA ARG A 168 19.92 7.02 -4.22
C ARG A 168 18.58 7.61 -4.61
N THR A 169 17.52 6.94 -4.20
CA THR A 169 16.12 7.31 -4.47
C THR A 169 15.59 8.13 -3.30
N PHE A 170 15.19 9.38 -3.52
CA PHE A 170 14.79 10.32 -2.45
C PHE A 170 15.81 10.37 -1.28
N GLY A 171 17.12 10.21 -1.58
CA GLY A 171 18.17 10.17 -0.58
C GLY A 171 18.39 8.80 0.09
N VAL A 172 17.50 7.84 -0.05
CA VAL A 172 17.63 6.48 0.48
C VAL A 172 18.41 5.62 -0.50
N PRO A 173 19.45 4.89 -0.07
CA PRO A 173 20.15 3.97 -0.95
C PRO A 173 19.32 2.72 -1.20
N ILE A 174 19.11 2.39 -2.47
CA ILE A 174 18.60 1.10 -2.92
C ILE A 174 19.63 0.43 -3.81
N SER A 175 19.59 -0.87 -3.96
CA SER A 175 20.53 -1.55 -4.84
C SER A 175 20.00 -1.70 -6.27
N LYS A 176 20.91 -2.09 -7.17
CA LYS A 176 20.56 -2.49 -8.54
C LYS A 176 19.46 -3.55 -8.58
N LYS A 177 19.35 -4.40 -7.54
CA LYS A 177 18.27 -5.42 -7.43
C LYS A 177 16.87 -4.80 -7.56
N PHE A 178 16.67 -3.60 -6.99
CA PHE A 178 15.38 -2.91 -7.10
C PHE A 178 15.08 -2.56 -8.56
N HIS A 179 16.03 -1.96 -9.27
CA HIS A 179 15.90 -1.66 -10.69
C HIS A 179 15.58 -2.93 -11.49
N ASP A 180 16.38 -3.98 -11.32
CA ASP A 180 16.25 -5.24 -12.06
C ASP A 180 14.89 -5.94 -11.79
N SER A 181 14.32 -5.76 -10.59
CA SER A 181 13.04 -6.37 -10.23
C SER A 181 11.83 -5.73 -10.94
N VAL A 182 11.97 -4.49 -11.46
CA VAL A 182 10.83 -3.73 -11.99
C VAL A 182 10.97 -3.33 -13.46
N VAL A 183 12.20 -3.24 -14.01
CA VAL A 183 12.46 -2.65 -15.33
C VAL A 183 11.68 -3.31 -16.47
N ASP A 184 11.47 -4.62 -16.43
CA ASP A 184 10.76 -5.39 -17.44
C ASP A 184 9.27 -5.63 -17.10
N LYS A 185 8.77 -5.04 -16.00
CA LYS A 185 7.38 -5.23 -15.57
C LYS A 185 6.44 -4.25 -16.25
N ASP A 186 5.26 -4.71 -16.60
CA ASP A 186 4.12 -3.86 -16.92
C ASP A 186 3.22 -3.74 -15.68
N PRO A 187 3.14 -2.56 -15.04
CA PRO A 187 2.42 -2.40 -13.79
C PRO A 187 0.91 -2.64 -13.96
N PHE A 188 0.35 -2.32 -15.13
CA PHE A 188 -1.08 -2.49 -15.36
C PHE A 188 -1.45 -3.97 -15.54
N SER A 189 -0.61 -4.75 -16.23
CA SER A 189 -0.78 -6.20 -16.30
C SER A 189 -0.64 -6.89 -14.94
N GLN A 190 0.20 -6.35 -14.04
CA GLN A 190 0.38 -6.92 -12.71
C GLN A 190 -0.82 -6.73 -11.79
N ILE A 191 -1.59 -5.65 -11.97
CA ILE A 191 -2.71 -5.31 -11.08
C ILE A 191 -4.08 -5.76 -11.62
N CYS A 192 -4.24 -5.99 -12.92
CA CYS A 192 -5.53 -6.24 -13.58
C CYS A 192 -6.19 -7.58 -13.18
N GLY A 193 -5.47 -8.48 -12.51
CA GLY A 193 -6.00 -9.76 -12.02
C GLY A 193 -7.02 -9.64 -10.89
N TYR A 194 -7.06 -8.51 -10.18
CA TYR A 194 -8.04 -8.28 -9.13
C TYR A 194 -9.37 -7.79 -9.71
N ARG A 195 -10.48 -8.50 -9.42
CA ARG A 195 -11.83 -8.22 -9.94
C ARG A 195 -12.78 -7.64 -8.90
N GLY A 196 -12.37 -7.62 -7.64
CA GLY A 196 -13.15 -7.00 -6.56
C GLY A 196 -13.24 -5.48 -6.70
N PRO A 197 -14.02 -4.82 -5.84
CA PRO A 197 -14.17 -3.37 -5.85
C PRO A 197 -12.85 -2.66 -5.55
N VAL A 198 -12.50 -1.64 -6.36
CA VAL A 198 -11.33 -0.77 -6.17
C VAL A 198 -11.79 0.67 -6.00
N LEU A 199 -11.25 1.36 -4.99
CA LEU A 199 -11.30 2.82 -4.89
C LEU A 199 -9.89 3.38 -5.10
N LEU A 200 -9.70 4.15 -6.16
CA LEU A 200 -8.45 4.82 -6.45
C LEU A 200 -8.60 6.33 -6.26
N ILE A 201 -7.78 6.94 -5.41
CA ILE A 201 -7.78 8.39 -5.17
C ILE A 201 -6.41 8.96 -5.47
N HIS A 202 -6.36 10.01 -6.30
CA HIS A 202 -5.10 10.61 -6.77
C HIS A 202 -5.19 12.14 -6.80
N GLY A 203 -4.09 12.83 -6.51
CA GLY A 203 -4.01 14.28 -6.60
C GLY A 203 -3.84 14.76 -8.04
N SER A 204 -4.55 15.84 -8.42
CA SER A 204 -4.42 16.40 -9.78
C SER A 204 -3.07 17.06 -10.05
N GLU A 205 -2.36 17.49 -8.99
CA GLU A 205 -1.06 18.19 -9.04
C GLU A 205 0.09 17.32 -8.48
N ASP A 206 -0.06 15.99 -8.56
CA ASP A 206 0.97 15.07 -8.12
C ASP A 206 2.18 15.13 -9.06
N MET A 207 3.29 15.66 -8.54
CA MET A 207 4.56 15.84 -9.25
C MET A 207 5.49 14.61 -9.16
N ILE A 208 5.13 13.61 -8.36
CA ILE A 208 5.92 12.38 -8.17
C ILE A 208 5.34 11.26 -9.03
N VAL A 209 4.03 11.06 -8.96
CA VAL A 209 3.31 10.10 -9.79
C VAL A 209 2.28 10.84 -10.63
N ASN A 210 2.52 10.95 -11.92
CA ASN A 210 1.59 11.65 -12.81
C ASN A 210 0.20 11.00 -12.75
N VAL A 211 -0.83 11.83 -12.67
CA VAL A 211 -2.25 11.39 -12.56
C VAL A 211 -2.70 10.50 -13.74
N SER A 212 -1.98 10.50 -14.86
CA SER A 212 -2.25 9.61 -15.99
C SER A 212 -2.12 8.13 -15.61
N TYR A 213 -1.22 7.77 -14.68
CA TYR A 213 -1.12 6.41 -14.17
C TYR A 213 -2.37 5.96 -13.43
N ALA A 214 -2.99 6.85 -12.66
CA ALA A 214 -4.26 6.57 -11.99
C ALA A 214 -5.41 6.34 -12.99
N ARG A 215 -5.44 7.10 -14.10
CA ARG A 215 -6.44 6.93 -15.16
C ARG A 215 -6.27 5.59 -15.86
N GLN A 216 -5.03 5.24 -16.23
CA GLN A 216 -4.73 3.94 -16.85
C GLN A 216 -5.02 2.77 -15.90
N ALA A 217 -4.71 2.92 -14.60
CA ALA A 217 -5.05 1.91 -13.61
C ALA A 217 -6.57 1.70 -13.50
N ALA A 218 -7.34 2.79 -13.51
CA ALA A 218 -8.80 2.70 -13.47
C ALA A 218 -9.40 2.01 -14.71
N GLU A 219 -8.74 2.12 -15.87
CA GLU A 219 -9.11 1.42 -17.09
C GLU A 219 -8.69 -0.07 -17.05
N ALA A 220 -7.62 -0.40 -16.32
CA ALA A 220 -7.12 -1.77 -16.18
C ALA A 220 -7.96 -2.62 -15.23
N TYR A 221 -8.59 -2.03 -14.23
CA TYR A 221 -9.49 -2.73 -13.29
C TYR A 221 -10.92 -2.83 -13.84
N GLU A 222 -11.56 -3.97 -13.69
CA GLU A 222 -12.97 -4.17 -14.09
C GLU A 222 -13.96 -3.37 -13.25
N ASN A 223 -13.65 -3.13 -11.97
CA ASN A 223 -14.55 -2.48 -11.00
C ASN A 223 -13.81 -1.42 -10.18
N CYS A 224 -13.47 -0.30 -10.80
CA CYS A 224 -12.73 0.79 -10.17
C CYS A 224 -13.52 2.10 -10.15
N GLY A 225 -13.66 2.68 -8.96
CA GLY A 225 -14.03 4.08 -8.78
C GLY A 225 -12.78 4.94 -8.71
N LEU A 226 -12.60 5.86 -9.67
CA LEU A 226 -11.49 6.81 -9.68
C LEU A 226 -11.96 8.18 -9.19
N GLU A 227 -11.29 8.71 -8.16
CA GLU A 227 -11.49 10.08 -7.66
C GLU A 227 -10.21 10.90 -7.82
N ILE A 228 -10.28 12.00 -8.58
CA ILE A 228 -9.17 12.94 -8.72
C ILE A 228 -9.40 14.13 -7.80
N LEU A 229 -8.57 14.25 -6.78
CA LEU A 229 -8.63 15.33 -5.81
C LEU A 229 -7.93 16.57 -6.35
N GLN A 230 -8.71 17.59 -6.71
CA GLN A 230 -8.18 18.82 -7.32
C GLN A 230 -7.26 19.58 -6.38
N GLY A 231 -6.11 20.03 -6.89
CA GLY A 231 -5.08 20.76 -6.15
C GLY A 231 -4.28 19.92 -5.14
N ALA A 232 -4.49 18.61 -5.09
CA ALA A 232 -3.69 17.73 -4.23
C ALA A 232 -2.43 17.27 -4.96
N GLY A 233 -1.31 17.21 -4.22
CA GLY A 233 -0.04 16.66 -4.66
C GLY A 233 0.11 15.17 -4.31
N HIS A 234 1.38 14.73 -4.18
CA HIS A 234 1.72 13.38 -3.72
C HIS A 234 1.56 13.29 -2.20
N GLY A 235 0.45 12.72 -1.75
CA GLY A 235 -0.01 12.76 -0.36
C GLY A 235 -1.16 13.76 -0.16
N PHE A 236 -1.80 13.67 1.01
CA PHE A 236 -2.97 14.49 1.33
C PHE A 236 -2.71 15.30 2.59
N THR A 237 -3.04 16.60 2.55
CA THR A 237 -3.08 17.48 3.73
C THR A 237 -4.17 16.99 4.70
N GLN A 238 -4.18 17.51 5.92
CA GLN A 238 -5.21 17.14 6.90
C GLN A 238 -6.63 17.40 6.35
N GLU A 239 -6.90 18.58 5.79
CA GLU A 239 -8.20 18.92 5.20
C GLU A 239 -8.58 17.96 4.05
N GLN A 240 -7.59 17.59 3.21
CA GLN A 240 -7.80 16.66 2.13
C GLN A 240 -8.09 15.25 2.64
N ARG A 241 -7.41 14.78 3.72
CA ARG A 241 -7.69 13.49 4.37
C ARG A 241 -9.12 13.40 4.89
N GLU A 242 -9.66 14.49 5.42
CA GLU A 242 -11.06 14.57 5.87
C GLU A 242 -12.06 14.42 4.70
N LYS A 243 -11.71 14.91 3.52
CA LYS A 243 -12.52 14.70 2.29
C LYS A 243 -12.36 13.25 1.80
N VAL A 244 -11.14 12.74 1.75
CA VAL A 244 -10.82 11.39 1.31
C VAL A 244 -11.52 10.34 2.17
N ILE A 245 -11.56 10.51 3.51
CA ILE A 245 -12.23 9.53 4.39
C ILE A 245 -13.74 9.45 4.15
N VAL A 246 -14.39 10.51 3.67
CA VAL A 246 -15.81 10.45 3.27
C VAL A 246 -16.00 9.51 2.09
N SER A 247 -15.11 9.56 1.10
CA SER A 247 -15.11 8.65 -0.05
C SER A 247 -14.83 7.22 0.37
N VAL A 248 -13.84 7.02 1.26
CA VAL A 248 -13.53 5.71 1.84
C VAL A 248 -14.74 5.11 2.57
N ARG A 249 -15.40 5.89 3.43
CA ARG A 249 -16.60 5.44 4.16
C ARG A 249 -17.74 5.06 3.21
N ARG A 250 -17.97 5.86 2.14
CA ARG A 250 -18.98 5.57 1.12
C ARG A 250 -18.65 4.28 0.37
N PHE A 251 -17.40 4.08 0.01
CA PHE A 251 -16.92 2.88 -0.68
C PHE A 251 -17.09 1.62 0.16
N ILE A 252 -16.79 1.68 1.46
CA ILE A 252 -16.92 0.56 2.38
C ILE A 252 -18.40 0.18 2.60
N LYS A 253 -19.29 1.17 2.73
CA LYS A 253 -20.73 0.92 2.92
C LYS A 253 -21.43 0.35 1.68
N GLY A 254 -20.82 0.45 0.50
CA GLY A 254 -21.45 0.08 -0.77
C GLY A 254 -22.30 1.23 -1.35
N ARG A 255 -22.59 1.15 -2.66
CA ARG A 255 -23.55 2.06 -3.31
C ARG A 255 -24.95 1.53 -3.02
N GLY A 256 -25.56 1.94 -1.93
CA GLY A 256 -26.96 1.54 -1.70
C GLY A 256 -27.41 1.43 -0.24
N GLU A 257 -27.12 2.44 0.60
CA GLU A 257 -27.94 2.81 1.77
C GLU A 257 -28.05 4.34 1.83
#